data_590f8a3b6f050d17439c5b14faa16dda
#
_entry.id   590f8a3b6f050d17439c5b14faa16dda
#
_cell.length_a   1.000
_cell.length_b   1.000
_cell.length_c   1.000
_cell.angle_alpha   90.00
_cell.angle_beta   90.00
_cell.angle_gamma   90.00
#
_symmetry.space_group_name_H-M   'P 1'
#
loop_
_entity.id
_entity.type
_entity.pdbx_description
1 polymer ?
#
loop_
_entity_poly.entity_id
_entity_poly.type
_entity_poly.pdbx_seq_one_letter_code
_entity_poly.pdbx_strand_id
1 'polypeptide(L)'
;ADRIFNAAPPELFFILSAIAQYTGAIIAINLFDEVSPATVAWLRVLSASLILLAFSFRQSRQRWTRRELYWVAAFGASTALMNLFFYLAIDRLPLGKGVTIEFIGPITVAALRTRSVRNTVALLFAAVGVVVLGGVELGNEPLGLVFILLASVMWAGYIVMGSRVALADRGVSGLALGLLFGGIVITPFAAGDAGAAFSSGKILIGCILIGLLSNAIGYGIDQSTLRRIPIRRFSVM
;
A
#
# COMPACT_ATOMS: atom_id res chain seq x y z
N ALA A 1 -20.37 -12.47 -10.33
CA ALA A 1 -19.04 -11.87 -10.10
C ALA A 1 -17.98 -12.97 -9.90
N ASP A 2 -18.24 -13.98 -9.06
CA ASP A 2 -17.25 -15.02 -8.70
C ASP A 2 -16.80 -15.91 -9.88
N ARG A 3 -17.66 -16.16 -10.88
CA ARG A 3 -17.30 -16.96 -12.05
C ARG A 3 -16.29 -16.24 -12.97
N ILE A 4 -16.49 -14.96 -13.23
CA ILE A 4 -15.57 -14.15 -14.07
C ILE A 4 -14.25 -13.96 -13.33
N PHE A 5 -14.33 -13.69 -12.02
CA PHE A 5 -13.17 -13.50 -11.17
C PHE A 5 -12.31 -14.78 -11.06
N ASN A 6 -12.94 -15.98 -11.12
CA ASN A 6 -12.25 -17.28 -11.08
C ASN A 6 -11.67 -17.70 -12.44
N ALA A 7 -12.17 -17.16 -13.55
CA ALA A 7 -11.72 -17.51 -14.91
C ALA A 7 -10.58 -16.61 -15.41
N ALA A 8 -10.46 -15.37 -14.89
CA ALA A 8 -9.43 -14.44 -15.33
C ALA A 8 -8.05 -14.72 -14.70
N PRO A 9 -6.96 -14.54 -15.45
CA PRO A 9 -5.61 -14.75 -14.94
C PRO A 9 -5.29 -13.74 -13.83
N PRO A 10 -4.57 -14.14 -12.76
CA PRO A 10 -4.20 -13.26 -11.64
C PRO A 10 -3.43 -12.02 -12.07
N GLU A 11 -2.65 -12.13 -13.14
CA GLU A 11 -1.85 -11.05 -13.73
C GLU A 11 -2.70 -9.85 -14.15
N LEU A 12 -3.88 -10.12 -14.72
CA LEU A 12 -4.81 -9.05 -15.13
C LEU A 12 -5.30 -8.24 -13.93
N PHE A 13 -5.61 -8.92 -12.83
CA PHE A 13 -6.04 -8.24 -11.60
C PHE A 13 -4.92 -7.40 -10.99
N PHE A 14 -3.66 -7.89 -11.07
CA PHE A 14 -2.52 -7.13 -10.61
C PHE A 14 -2.31 -5.85 -11.43
N ILE A 15 -2.42 -5.92 -12.76
CA ILE A 15 -2.34 -4.74 -13.63
C ILE A 15 -3.47 -3.75 -13.30
N LEU A 16 -4.70 -4.22 -13.11
CA LEU A 16 -5.82 -3.36 -12.74
C LEU A 16 -5.62 -2.69 -11.38
N SER A 17 -5.10 -3.45 -10.40
CA SER A 17 -4.72 -2.92 -9.08
C SER A 17 -3.66 -1.83 -9.21
N ALA A 18 -2.60 -2.08 -9.97
CA ALA A 18 -1.53 -1.12 -10.20
C ALA A 18 -2.04 0.17 -10.87
N ILE A 19 -2.86 0.05 -11.92
CA ILE A 19 -3.47 1.21 -12.58
C ILE A 19 -4.30 2.04 -11.57
N ALA A 20 -5.14 1.38 -10.77
CA ALA A 20 -5.95 2.07 -9.77
C ALA A 20 -5.09 2.78 -8.72
N GLN A 21 -4.03 2.11 -8.21
CA GLN A 21 -3.13 2.67 -7.20
C GLN A 21 -2.33 3.85 -7.72
N TYR A 22 -1.73 3.75 -8.91
CA TYR A 22 -0.93 4.84 -9.48
C TYR A 22 -1.79 6.01 -9.98
N THR A 23 -3.00 5.77 -10.47
CA THR A 23 -3.96 6.85 -10.75
C THR A 23 -4.25 7.64 -9.46
N GLY A 24 -4.48 6.97 -8.35
CA GLY A 24 -4.63 7.63 -7.06
C GLY A 24 -3.38 8.39 -6.62
N ALA A 25 -2.17 7.88 -6.88
CA ALA A 25 -0.93 8.58 -6.57
C ALA A 25 -0.76 9.87 -7.40
N ILE A 26 -1.12 9.84 -8.67
CA ILE A 26 -1.10 11.04 -9.55
C ILE A 26 -2.08 12.11 -9.02
N ILE A 27 -3.29 11.71 -8.61
CA ILE A 27 -4.25 12.63 -7.99
C ILE A 27 -3.67 13.22 -6.70
N ALA A 28 -3.01 12.38 -5.88
CA ALA A 28 -2.44 12.81 -4.60
C ALA A 28 -1.36 13.87 -4.75
N ILE A 29 -0.45 13.74 -5.72
CA ILE A 29 0.62 14.71 -5.98
C ILE A 29 0.02 16.11 -6.24
N ASN A 30 -1.10 16.20 -6.95
CA ASN A 30 -1.77 17.48 -7.21
C ASN A 30 -2.41 18.12 -5.95
N LEU A 31 -2.51 17.39 -4.86
CA LEU A 31 -3.02 17.91 -3.58
C LEU A 31 -1.91 18.32 -2.61
N PHE A 32 -0.65 17.96 -2.87
CA PHE A 32 0.47 18.22 -1.97
C PHE A 32 0.79 19.72 -1.83
N ASP A 33 0.43 20.53 -2.83
CA ASP A 33 0.55 21.99 -2.76
C ASP A 33 -0.47 22.64 -1.80
N GLU A 34 -1.58 21.94 -1.51
CA GLU A 34 -2.69 22.47 -0.70
C GLU A 34 -2.70 21.89 0.71
N VAL A 35 -2.21 20.65 0.88
CA VAL A 35 -2.21 19.91 2.16
C VAL A 35 -1.05 18.94 2.22
N SER A 36 -0.49 18.72 3.42
CA SER A 36 0.71 17.87 3.58
C SER A 36 0.48 16.43 3.06
N PRO A 37 1.54 15.81 2.48
CA PRO A 37 1.48 14.42 2.03
C PRO A 37 1.01 13.44 3.13
N ALA A 38 1.37 13.73 4.39
CA ALA A 38 0.95 12.92 5.54
C ALA A 38 -0.57 12.96 5.75
N THR A 39 -1.18 14.13 5.62
CA THR A 39 -2.64 14.30 5.73
C THR A 39 -3.37 13.62 4.58
N VAL A 40 -2.85 13.72 3.35
CA VAL A 40 -3.41 12.98 2.19
C VAL A 40 -3.32 11.48 2.42
N ALA A 41 -2.17 10.95 2.90
CA ALA A 41 -2.00 9.54 3.23
C ALA A 41 -2.98 9.07 4.31
N TRP A 42 -3.20 9.87 5.32
CA TRP A 42 -4.12 9.58 6.41
C TRP A 42 -5.59 9.53 5.94
N LEU A 43 -6.04 10.57 5.24
CA LEU A 43 -7.41 10.65 4.74
C LEU A 43 -7.74 9.56 3.73
N ARG A 44 -6.80 9.20 2.85
CA ARG A 44 -7.01 8.09 1.90
C ARG A 44 -7.16 6.74 2.61
N VAL A 45 -6.39 6.50 3.67
CA VAL A 45 -6.47 5.25 4.44
C VAL A 45 -7.78 5.18 5.23
N LEU A 46 -8.17 6.29 5.88
CA LEU A 46 -9.41 6.34 6.65
C LEU A 46 -10.65 6.27 5.75
N SER A 47 -10.69 7.02 4.65
CA SER A 47 -11.82 6.98 3.72
C SER A 47 -12.02 5.58 3.12
N ALA A 48 -10.93 4.92 2.71
CA ALA A 48 -10.99 3.54 2.25
C ALA A 48 -11.49 2.58 3.33
N SER A 49 -10.99 2.72 4.57
CA SER A 49 -11.47 1.92 5.70
C SER A 49 -12.97 2.08 5.91
N LEU A 50 -13.47 3.32 5.95
CA LEU A 50 -14.89 3.60 6.16
C LEU A 50 -15.76 3.04 5.02
N ILE A 51 -15.33 3.22 3.76
CA ILE A 51 -16.00 2.64 2.60
C ILE A 51 -16.08 1.11 2.72
N LEU A 52 -14.94 0.45 2.98
CA LEU A 52 -14.88 -1.00 3.07
C LEU A 52 -15.63 -1.54 4.29
N LEU A 53 -15.64 -0.82 5.43
CA LEU A 53 -16.45 -1.18 6.61
C LEU A 53 -17.94 -1.11 6.30
N ALA A 54 -18.38 -0.08 5.57
CA ALA A 54 -19.77 0.03 5.15
C ALA A 54 -20.20 -1.17 4.28
N PHE A 55 -19.37 -1.57 3.31
CA PHE A 55 -19.63 -2.75 2.47
C PHE A 55 -19.53 -4.08 3.21
N SER A 56 -18.63 -4.19 4.19
CA SER A 56 -18.38 -5.44 4.93
C SER A 56 -19.01 -5.45 6.33
N PHE A 57 -19.94 -4.56 6.62
CA PHE A 57 -20.49 -4.32 7.95
C PHE A 57 -20.96 -5.60 8.67
N ARG A 58 -21.66 -6.50 7.96
CA ARG A 58 -22.14 -7.77 8.53
C ARG A 58 -20.99 -8.72 8.87
N GLN A 59 -19.93 -8.75 8.04
CA GLN A 59 -18.74 -9.59 8.26
C GLN A 59 -17.85 -9.01 9.37
N SER A 60 -17.77 -7.69 9.48
CA SER A 60 -16.96 -7.01 10.50
C SER A 60 -17.47 -7.27 11.92
N ARG A 61 -18.76 -7.59 12.09
CA ARG A 61 -19.39 -7.93 13.38
C ARG A 61 -19.09 -9.34 13.87
N GLN A 62 -18.47 -10.20 13.09
CA GLN A 62 -18.06 -11.52 13.55
C GLN A 62 -17.02 -11.39 14.67
N ARG A 63 -17.04 -12.37 15.59
CA ARG A 63 -16.06 -12.40 16.68
C ARG A 63 -14.65 -12.60 16.12
N TRP A 64 -13.76 -11.73 16.53
CA TRP A 64 -12.34 -11.76 16.17
C TRP A 64 -11.55 -12.36 17.32
N THR A 65 -10.64 -13.28 17.02
CA THR A 65 -9.68 -13.77 17.99
C THR A 65 -8.57 -12.73 18.21
N ARG A 66 -7.91 -12.75 19.37
CA ARG A 66 -6.77 -11.86 19.67
C ARG A 66 -5.65 -12.01 18.63
N ARG A 67 -5.43 -13.24 18.15
CA ARG A 67 -4.42 -13.53 17.13
C ARG A 67 -4.77 -12.93 15.78
N GLU A 68 -6.01 -13.00 15.35
CA GLU A 68 -6.49 -12.37 14.11
C GLU A 68 -6.36 -10.86 14.19
N LEU A 69 -6.79 -10.23 15.30
CA LEU A 69 -6.66 -8.79 15.50
C LEU A 69 -5.20 -8.32 15.47
N TYR A 70 -4.30 -9.09 16.07
CA TYR A 70 -2.85 -8.79 16.00
C TYR A 70 -2.36 -8.73 14.55
N TRP A 71 -2.68 -9.76 13.73
CA TRP A 71 -2.25 -9.77 12.33
C TRP A 71 -2.93 -8.68 11.49
N VAL A 72 -4.19 -8.40 11.74
CA VAL A 72 -4.93 -7.33 11.08
C VAL A 72 -4.35 -5.96 11.45
N ALA A 73 -4.04 -5.72 12.73
CA ALA A 73 -3.42 -4.47 13.18
C ALA A 73 -2.00 -4.29 12.61
N ALA A 74 -1.18 -5.35 12.64
CA ALA A 74 0.17 -5.32 12.09
C ALA A 74 0.16 -5.10 10.57
N PHE A 75 -0.75 -5.75 9.84
CA PHE A 75 -0.99 -5.53 8.42
C PHE A 75 -1.40 -4.09 8.14
N GLY A 76 -2.36 -3.57 8.90
CA GLY A 76 -2.85 -2.21 8.74
C GLY A 76 -1.80 -1.16 9.05
N ALA A 77 -1.03 -1.33 10.13
CA ALA A 77 0.08 -0.45 10.46
C ALA A 77 1.14 -0.44 9.34
N SER A 78 1.52 -1.63 8.85
CA SER A 78 2.48 -1.75 7.73
C SER A 78 1.96 -1.05 6.48
N THR A 79 0.67 -1.24 6.14
CA THR A 79 0.03 -0.62 4.98
C THR A 79 -0.02 0.90 5.10
N ALA A 80 -0.42 1.42 6.26
CA ALA A 80 -0.57 2.86 6.47
C ALA A 80 0.79 3.57 6.52
N LEU A 81 1.80 2.98 7.18
CA LEU A 81 3.17 3.49 7.20
C LEU A 81 3.80 3.43 5.81
N MET A 82 3.56 2.37 5.02
CA MET A 82 3.97 2.30 3.63
C MET A 82 3.41 3.50 2.84
N ASN A 83 2.12 3.74 2.93
CA ASN A 83 1.47 4.87 2.25
C ASN A 83 2.02 6.23 2.71
N LEU A 84 2.23 6.40 4.01
CA LEU A 84 2.80 7.62 4.58
C LEU A 84 4.21 7.88 4.03
N PHE A 85 5.10 6.91 4.17
CA PHE A 85 6.48 7.04 3.71
C PHE A 85 6.58 7.19 2.19
N PHE A 86 5.75 6.48 1.44
CA PHE A 86 5.66 6.63 -0.01
C PHE A 86 5.29 8.06 -0.41
N TYR A 87 4.28 8.66 0.23
CA TYR A 87 3.86 10.03 -0.09
C TYR A 87 4.90 11.07 0.33
N LEU A 88 5.53 10.90 1.50
CA LEU A 88 6.67 11.75 1.91
C LEU A 88 7.87 11.62 0.97
N ALA A 89 8.03 10.47 0.32
CA ALA A 89 9.09 10.26 -0.66
C ALA A 89 8.78 10.93 -2.00
N ILE A 90 7.58 10.71 -2.58
CA ILE A 90 7.21 11.26 -3.90
C ILE A 90 6.90 12.76 -3.88
N ASP A 91 6.77 13.36 -2.72
CA ASP A 91 6.79 14.81 -2.51
C ASP A 91 8.18 15.40 -2.83
N ARG A 92 9.24 14.59 -2.70
CA ARG A 92 10.65 14.97 -2.88
C ARG A 92 11.30 14.33 -4.11
N LEU A 93 10.81 13.17 -4.53
CA LEU A 93 11.37 12.37 -5.62
C LEU A 93 10.35 12.27 -6.76
N PRO A 94 10.80 12.26 -8.01
CA PRO A 94 9.92 11.93 -9.13
C PRO A 94 9.21 10.58 -8.91
N LEU A 95 7.90 10.52 -9.15
CA LEU A 95 7.06 9.35 -8.91
C LEU A 95 7.66 8.06 -9.47
N GLY A 96 8.15 8.09 -10.72
CA GLY A 96 8.74 6.90 -11.35
C GLY A 96 9.98 6.38 -10.63
N LYS A 97 10.84 7.27 -10.09
CA LYS A 97 12.01 6.88 -9.28
C LYS A 97 11.57 6.27 -7.95
N GLY A 98 10.62 6.92 -7.26
CA GLY A 98 10.06 6.41 -6.01
C GLY A 98 9.52 5.00 -6.18
N VAL A 99 8.65 4.78 -7.15
CA VAL A 99 8.07 3.47 -7.45
C VAL A 99 9.15 2.42 -7.72
N THR A 100 10.16 2.73 -8.54
CA THR A 100 11.23 1.78 -8.87
C THR A 100 12.02 1.35 -7.64
N ILE A 101 12.37 2.28 -6.76
CA ILE A 101 13.13 1.99 -5.53
C ILE A 101 12.25 1.19 -4.54
N GLU A 102 10.98 1.53 -4.42
CA GLU A 102 10.05 0.85 -3.53
C GLU A 102 9.93 -0.66 -3.83
N PHE A 103 10.09 -1.07 -5.10
CA PHE A 103 10.05 -2.48 -5.52
C PHE A 103 11.14 -3.37 -4.88
N ILE A 104 12.18 -2.81 -4.27
CA ILE A 104 13.16 -3.60 -3.50
C ILE A 104 12.46 -4.46 -2.44
N GLY A 105 11.42 -3.95 -1.76
CA GLY A 105 10.68 -4.68 -0.75
C GLY A 105 10.08 -5.99 -1.26
N PRO A 106 9.18 -5.94 -2.25
CA PRO A 106 8.63 -7.13 -2.90
C PRO A 106 9.70 -8.10 -3.43
N ILE A 107 10.73 -7.60 -4.11
CA ILE A 107 11.82 -8.41 -4.65
C ILE A 107 12.57 -9.13 -3.51
N THR A 108 12.83 -8.43 -2.40
CA THR A 108 13.45 -9.03 -1.21
C THR A 108 12.58 -10.14 -0.62
N VAL A 109 11.27 -9.95 -0.51
CA VAL A 109 10.34 -11.00 -0.06
C VAL A 109 10.39 -12.21 -0.98
N ALA A 110 10.39 -11.99 -2.30
CA ALA A 110 10.49 -13.06 -3.29
C ALA A 110 11.81 -13.84 -3.15
N ALA A 111 12.93 -13.13 -3.01
CA ALA A 111 14.26 -13.70 -2.87
C ALA A 111 14.42 -14.54 -1.59
N LEU A 112 13.95 -14.01 -0.45
CA LEU A 112 14.00 -14.72 0.84
C LEU A 112 13.12 -15.97 0.87
N ARG A 113 12.04 -15.99 0.08
CA ARG A 113 11.13 -17.14 -0.03
C ARG A 113 11.60 -18.21 -1.01
N THR A 114 12.62 -17.93 -1.82
CA THR A 114 13.17 -18.87 -2.80
C THR A 114 14.69 -18.85 -2.72
N ARG A 115 15.27 -19.85 -2.09
CA ARG A 115 16.73 -20.05 -2.02
C ARG A 115 17.22 -20.62 -3.35
N SER A 116 17.36 -19.80 -4.37
CA SER A 116 17.94 -20.19 -5.65
C SER A 116 18.94 -19.14 -6.12
N VAL A 117 20.00 -19.58 -6.79
CA VAL A 117 21.01 -18.70 -7.41
C VAL A 117 20.35 -17.65 -8.31
N ARG A 118 19.34 -18.05 -9.07
CA ARG A 118 18.59 -17.15 -9.96
C ARG A 118 17.94 -15.98 -9.21
N ASN A 119 17.41 -16.23 -8.01
CA ASN A 119 16.77 -15.17 -7.20
C ASN A 119 17.80 -14.25 -6.54
N THR A 120 18.95 -14.81 -6.13
CA THR A 120 20.07 -13.99 -5.64
C THR A 120 20.58 -13.06 -6.74
N VAL A 121 20.72 -13.58 -7.95
CA VAL A 121 21.09 -12.77 -9.12
C VAL A 121 20.04 -11.69 -9.41
N ALA A 122 18.74 -12.03 -9.38
CA ALA A 122 17.66 -11.05 -9.57
C ALA A 122 17.67 -9.95 -8.49
N LEU A 123 17.94 -10.30 -7.23
CA LEU A 123 18.06 -9.34 -6.13
C LEU A 123 19.29 -8.41 -6.33
N LEU A 124 20.42 -8.96 -6.79
CA LEU A 124 21.60 -8.16 -7.12
C LEU A 124 21.32 -7.19 -8.29
N PHE A 125 20.65 -7.65 -9.35
CA PHE A 125 20.23 -6.76 -10.43
C PHE A 125 19.27 -5.67 -9.97
N ALA A 126 18.32 -5.98 -9.09
CA ALA A 126 17.43 -4.99 -8.52
C ALA A 126 18.20 -3.97 -7.66
N ALA A 127 19.13 -4.42 -6.83
CA ALA A 127 19.99 -3.54 -6.03
C ALA A 127 20.87 -2.64 -6.92
N VAL A 128 21.48 -3.20 -7.96
CA VAL A 128 22.24 -2.41 -8.96
C VAL A 128 21.33 -1.42 -9.68
N GLY A 129 20.12 -1.84 -10.11
CA GLY A 129 19.16 -0.95 -10.74
C GLY A 129 18.80 0.26 -9.86
N VAL A 130 18.59 0.03 -8.56
CA VAL A 130 18.36 1.10 -7.59
C VAL A 130 19.55 2.04 -7.45
N VAL A 131 20.77 1.50 -7.38
CA VAL A 131 21.99 2.32 -7.31
C VAL A 131 22.16 3.14 -8.58
N VAL A 132 21.93 2.55 -9.76
CA VAL A 132 22.02 3.26 -11.05
C VAL A 132 20.95 4.33 -11.18
N LEU A 133 19.69 4.03 -10.84
CA LEU A 133 18.60 5.00 -10.87
C LEU A 133 18.73 6.07 -9.79
N GLY A 134 19.26 5.68 -8.63
CA GLY A 134 19.51 6.58 -7.52
C GLY A 134 20.79 7.41 -7.68
N GLY A 135 21.86 6.82 -8.21
CA GLY A 135 23.23 7.35 -8.15
C GLY A 135 23.49 8.61 -8.97
N VAL A 136 22.68 8.90 -9.99
CA VAL A 136 22.87 10.08 -10.85
C VAL A 136 22.27 11.36 -10.26
N GLU A 137 21.29 11.26 -9.34
CA GLU A 137 20.60 12.43 -8.78
C GLU A 137 20.29 12.33 -7.26
N LEU A 138 20.82 11.33 -6.56
CA LEU A 138 20.61 11.15 -5.11
C LEU A 138 21.27 12.24 -4.24
N GLY A 139 22.14 13.05 -4.83
CA GLY A 139 22.87 14.07 -4.08
C GLY A 139 22.02 15.16 -3.44
N ASN A 140 20.81 15.41 -3.94
CA ASN A 140 20.01 16.56 -3.54
C ASN A 140 18.84 16.24 -2.60
N GLU A 141 18.40 14.96 -2.48
CA GLU A 141 17.19 14.61 -1.70
C GLU A 141 17.37 13.34 -0.84
N PRO A 142 18.29 13.36 0.13
CA PRO A 142 18.56 12.16 0.96
C PRO A 142 17.35 11.74 1.80
N LEU A 143 16.49 12.68 2.24
CA LEU A 143 15.28 12.36 3.00
C LEU A 143 14.25 11.64 2.15
N GLY A 144 14.07 12.02 0.88
CA GLY A 144 13.20 11.31 -0.05
C GLY A 144 13.64 9.85 -0.22
N LEU A 145 14.96 9.60 -0.30
CA LEU A 145 15.51 8.26 -0.37
C LEU A 145 15.26 7.45 0.91
N VAL A 146 15.45 8.05 2.08
CA VAL A 146 15.15 7.38 3.36
C VAL A 146 13.67 7.00 3.42
N PHE A 147 12.78 7.90 3.05
CA PHE A 147 11.35 7.62 3.08
C PHE A 147 10.96 6.50 2.11
N ILE A 148 11.51 6.47 0.89
CA ILE A 148 11.15 5.41 -0.06
C ILE A 148 11.70 4.04 0.35
N LEU A 149 12.87 3.98 0.99
CA LEU A 149 13.40 2.75 1.56
C LEU A 149 12.55 2.25 2.75
N LEU A 150 12.06 3.16 3.60
CA LEU A 150 11.12 2.83 4.66
C LEU A 150 9.80 2.32 4.07
N ALA A 151 9.27 2.95 3.02
CA ALA A 151 8.09 2.49 2.30
C ALA A 151 8.30 1.07 1.75
N SER A 152 9.46 0.81 1.14
CA SER A 152 9.86 -0.50 0.62
C SER A 152 9.85 -1.60 1.71
N VAL A 153 10.40 -1.30 2.90
CA VAL A 153 10.37 -2.23 4.05
C VAL A 153 8.93 -2.47 4.52
N MET A 154 8.12 -1.41 4.58
CA MET A 154 6.70 -1.54 4.96
C MET A 154 5.90 -2.32 3.89
N TRP A 155 6.23 -2.18 2.61
CA TRP A 155 5.63 -3.00 1.55
C TRP A 155 5.97 -4.49 1.71
N ALA A 156 7.21 -4.81 2.03
CA ALA A 156 7.56 -6.19 2.39
C ALA A 156 6.73 -6.72 3.57
N GLY A 157 6.53 -5.90 4.60
CA GLY A 157 5.64 -6.18 5.73
C GLY A 157 4.19 -6.40 5.29
N TYR A 158 3.66 -5.51 4.45
CA TYR A 158 2.32 -5.62 3.85
C TYR A 158 2.11 -6.97 3.17
N ILE A 159 3.05 -7.40 2.31
CA ILE A 159 2.96 -8.68 1.59
C ILE A 159 2.94 -9.86 2.56
N VAL A 160 3.85 -9.88 3.54
CA VAL A 160 3.98 -10.99 4.49
C VAL A 160 2.78 -11.06 5.44
N MET A 161 2.37 -9.95 6.02
CA MET A 161 1.25 -9.90 6.96
C MET A 161 -0.09 -10.00 6.23
N GLY A 162 -0.22 -9.35 5.07
CA GLY A 162 -1.40 -9.38 4.22
C GLY A 162 -1.76 -10.79 3.77
N SER A 163 -0.76 -11.62 3.47
CA SER A 163 -1.01 -13.03 3.16
C SER A 163 -1.65 -13.80 4.32
N ARG A 164 -1.28 -13.49 5.56
CA ARG A 164 -1.90 -14.11 6.74
C ARG A 164 -3.33 -13.64 6.96
N VAL A 165 -3.59 -12.36 6.74
CA VAL A 165 -4.94 -11.79 6.81
C VAL A 165 -5.82 -12.37 5.69
N ALA A 166 -5.28 -12.49 4.47
CA ALA A 166 -5.99 -13.08 3.34
C ALA A 166 -6.39 -14.54 3.61
N LEU A 167 -5.53 -15.34 4.21
CA LEU A 167 -5.77 -16.76 4.55
C LEU A 167 -6.75 -16.95 5.72
N ALA A 168 -6.97 -15.93 6.55
CA ALA A 168 -7.94 -16.00 7.65
C ALA A 168 -9.40 -16.01 7.17
N ASP A 169 -9.63 -15.92 5.87
CA ASP A 169 -10.95 -15.95 5.20
C ASP A 169 -11.99 -14.96 5.74
N ARG A 170 -11.51 -13.81 6.22
CA ARG A 170 -12.37 -12.72 6.74
C ARG A 170 -12.85 -11.76 5.64
N GLY A 171 -12.61 -12.11 4.38
CA GLY A 171 -13.01 -11.29 3.23
C GLY A 171 -12.44 -9.88 3.28
N VAL A 172 -13.24 -8.92 2.86
CA VAL A 172 -12.91 -7.49 2.82
C VAL A 172 -12.82 -6.89 4.24
N SER A 173 -13.45 -7.52 5.24
CA SER A 173 -13.46 -6.98 6.61
C SER A 173 -12.08 -6.98 7.27
N GLY A 174 -11.21 -7.93 6.93
CA GLY A 174 -9.81 -7.93 7.39
C GLY A 174 -9.02 -6.74 6.87
N LEU A 175 -9.18 -6.40 5.58
CA LEU A 175 -8.59 -5.20 4.99
C LEU A 175 -9.16 -3.93 5.61
N ALA A 176 -10.49 -3.84 5.75
CA ALA A 176 -11.19 -2.69 6.30
C ALA A 176 -10.73 -2.35 7.73
N LEU A 177 -10.71 -3.35 8.61
CA LEU A 177 -10.23 -3.19 9.98
C LEU A 177 -8.72 -2.90 10.03
N GLY A 178 -7.93 -3.54 9.17
CA GLY A 178 -6.50 -3.24 9.04
C GLY A 178 -6.27 -1.77 8.70
N LEU A 179 -6.94 -1.25 7.68
CA LEU A 179 -6.83 0.16 7.31
C LEU A 179 -7.30 1.09 8.44
N LEU A 180 -8.32 0.71 9.22
CA LEU A 180 -8.73 1.49 10.39
C LEU A 180 -7.61 1.59 11.43
N PHE A 181 -7.03 0.45 11.82
CA PHE A 181 -5.89 0.43 12.75
C PHE A 181 -4.70 1.21 12.19
N GLY A 182 -4.40 1.05 10.89
CA GLY A 182 -3.33 1.79 10.23
C GLY A 182 -3.58 3.30 10.23
N GLY A 183 -4.80 3.73 9.95
CA GLY A 183 -5.21 5.14 10.03
C GLY A 183 -4.98 5.73 11.42
N ILE A 184 -5.32 4.98 12.48
CA ILE A 184 -5.04 5.38 13.87
C ILE A 184 -3.54 5.53 14.12
N VAL A 185 -2.72 4.60 13.62
CA VAL A 185 -1.25 4.62 13.79
C VAL A 185 -0.62 5.85 13.16
N ILE A 186 -1.09 6.28 11.98
CA ILE A 186 -0.50 7.44 11.28
C ILE A 186 -1.17 8.78 11.64
N THR A 187 -2.24 8.78 12.47
CA THR A 187 -2.91 10.03 12.91
C THR A 187 -1.95 11.08 13.49
N PRO A 188 -0.95 10.75 14.33
CA PRO A 188 -0.06 11.75 14.87
C PRO A 188 0.73 12.54 13.82
N PHE A 189 0.99 11.96 12.66
CA PHE A 189 1.74 12.59 11.57
C PHE A 189 0.86 13.51 10.70
N ALA A 190 -0.46 13.34 10.75
CA ALA A 190 -1.44 14.07 9.96
C ALA A 190 -2.10 15.22 10.73
N ALA A 191 -1.91 15.29 12.05
CA ALA A 191 -2.67 16.19 12.92
C ALA A 191 -2.48 17.67 12.61
N GLY A 192 -1.32 18.07 12.06
CA GLY A 192 -0.98 19.48 11.81
C GLY A 192 -1.91 20.17 10.81
N ASP A 193 -2.24 19.50 9.70
CA ASP A 193 -2.95 20.10 8.57
C ASP A 193 -4.36 19.56 8.38
N ALA A 194 -4.84 18.70 9.28
CA ALA A 194 -6.15 18.07 9.16
C ALA A 194 -7.29 19.09 9.04
N GLY A 195 -7.20 20.24 9.73
CA GLY A 195 -8.18 21.32 9.66
C GLY A 195 -8.32 21.90 8.25
N ALA A 196 -7.23 22.10 7.53
CA ALA A 196 -7.23 22.63 6.17
C ALA A 196 -7.92 21.65 5.21
N ALA A 197 -7.68 20.35 5.36
CA ALA A 197 -8.28 19.33 4.54
C ALA A 197 -9.81 19.25 4.73
N PHE A 198 -10.32 19.39 5.95
CA PHE A 198 -11.76 19.38 6.23
C PHE A 198 -12.49 20.66 5.81
N SER A 199 -11.78 21.76 5.67
CA SER A 199 -12.37 23.05 5.22
C SER A 199 -12.52 23.15 3.70
N SER A 200 -11.85 22.30 2.92
CA SER A 200 -11.90 22.28 1.46
C SER A 200 -12.61 21.03 0.91
N GLY A 201 -13.78 21.24 0.31
CA GLY A 201 -14.51 20.14 -0.34
C GLY A 201 -13.72 19.48 -1.48
N LYS A 202 -12.87 20.23 -2.19
CA LYS A 202 -11.96 19.72 -3.25
C LYS A 202 -10.97 18.71 -2.68
N ILE A 203 -10.29 19.08 -1.58
CA ILE A 203 -9.29 18.22 -0.93
C ILE A 203 -9.97 16.97 -0.39
N LEU A 204 -11.09 17.12 0.30
CA LEU A 204 -11.81 16.00 0.90
C LEU A 204 -12.29 14.99 -0.15
N ILE A 205 -12.91 15.47 -1.24
CA ILE A 205 -13.34 14.62 -2.36
C ILE A 205 -12.14 13.95 -3.02
N GLY A 206 -11.05 14.69 -3.25
CA GLY A 206 -9.81 14.14 -3.79
C GLY A 206 -9.27 13.00 -2.94
N CYS A 207 -9.16 13.19 -1.63
CA CYS A 207 -8.69 12.16 -0.69
C CYS A 207 -9.62 10.93 -0.64
N ILE A 208 -10.94 11.14 -0.71
CA ILE A 208 -11.91 10.03 -0.78
C ILE A 208 -11.73 9.25 -2.09
N LEU A 209 -11.58 9.92 -3.23
CA LEU A 209 -11.33 9.28 -4.52
C LEU A 209 -10.01 8.48 -4.52
N ILE A 210 -8.94 9.05 -3.96
CA ILE A 210 -7.66 8.36 -3.80
C ILE A 210 -7.84 7.12 -2.91
N GLY A 211 -8.55 7.26 -1.79
CA GLY A 211 -8.85 6.14 -0.89
C GLY A 211 -9.65 5.04 -1.58
N LEU A 212 -10.66 5.41 -2.36
CA LEU A 212 -11.45 4.45 -3.13
C LEU A 212 -10.60 3.73 -4.18
N LEU A 213 -9.86 4.46 -5.02
CA LEU A 213 -9.07 3.89 -6.11
C LEU A 213 -7.90 3.06 -5.59
N SER A 214 -7.03 3.67 -4.79
CA SER A 214 -5.78 3.03 -4.40
C SER A 214 -5.98 2.00 -3.29
N ASN A 215 -6.74 2.33 -2.25
CA ASN A 215 -6.80 1.48 -1.06
C ASN A 215 -7.99 0.53 -1.08
N ALA A 216 -9.20 1.00 -1.42
CA ALA A 216 -10.36 0.10 -1.41
C ALA A 216 -10.35 -0.84 -2.61
N ILE A 217 -10.22 -0.31 -3.83
CA ILE A 217 -10.19 -1.11 -5.06
C ILE A 217 -8.83 -1.79 -5.20
N GLY A 218 -7.72 -1.05 -5.18
CA GLY A 218 -6.38 -1.58 -5.38
C GLY A 218 -6.04 -2.69 -4.38
N TYR A 219 -6.03 -2.40 -3.09
CA TYR A 219 -5.72 -3.41 -2.08
C TYR A 219 -6.81 -4.48 -1.91
N GLY A 220 -8.06 -4.18 -2.26
CA GLY A 220 -9.12 -5.18 -2.34
C GLY A 220 -8.82 -6.24 -3.39
N ILE A 221 -8.35 -5.84 -4.57
CA ILE A 221 -7.88 -6.73 -5.63
C ILE A 221 -6.64 -7.50 -5.16
N ASP A 222 -5.64 -6.82 -4.57
CA ASP A 222 -4.42 -7.45 -4.06
C ASP A 222 -4.72 -8.53 -3.02
N GLN A 223 -5.58 -8.25 -2.04
CA GLN A 223 -5.99 -9.21 -1.02
C GLN A 223 -6.72 -10.42 -1.64
N SER A 224 -7.55 -10.19 -2.64
CA SER A 224 -8.23 -11.25 -3.38
C SER A 224 -7.24 -12.11 -4.18
N THR A 225 -6.20 -11.50 -4.72
CA THR A 225 -5.12 -12.17 -5.46
C THR A 225 -4.22 -12.97 -4.52
N LEU A 226 -3.83 -12.41 -3.37
CA LEU A 226 -3.04 -13.10 -2.34
C LEU A 226 -3.70 -14.36 -1.78
N ARG A 227 -5.03 -14.49 -1.88
CA ARG A 227 -5.76 -15.71 -1.51
C ARG A 227 -5.55 -16.85 -2.50
N ARG A 228 -5.23 -16.54 -3.76
CA ARG A 228 -5.21 -17.49 -4.88
C ARG A 228 -3.82 -17.96 -5.24
N ILE A 229 -2.82 -17.09 -5.06
CA ILE A 229 -1.46 -17.36 -5.49
C ILE A 229 -0.47 -17.33 -4.31
N PRO A 230 0.60 -18.13 -4.38
CA PRO A 230 1.66 -18.09 -3.38
C PRO A 230 2.29 -16.70 -3.30
N ILE A 231 2.68 -16.28 -2.09
CA ILE A 231 3.36 -14.98 -1.82
C ILE A 231 4.52 -14.75 -2.79
N ARG A 232 5.31 -15.79 -3.08
CA ARG A 232 6.44 -15.71 -4.00
C ARG A 232 6.05 -15.22 -5.40
N ARG A 233 4.91 -15.70 -5.93
CA ARG A 233 4.42 -15.30 -7.24
C ARG A 233 3.86 -13.89 -7.19
N PHE A 234 3.11 -13.55 -6.14
CA PHE A 234 2.58 -12.20 -5.92
C PHE A 234 3.69 -11.14 -5.84
N SER A 235 4.82 -11.44 -5.17
CA SER A 235 5.91 -10.48 -4.96
C SER A 235 6.75 -10.18 -6.22
N VAL A 236 6.56 -10.91 -7.33
CA VAL A 236 7.29 -10.70 -8.59
C VAL A 236 6.38 -10.30 -9.76
N MET A 237 5.11 -10.13 -9.51
CA MET A 237 4.12 -9.56 -10.42
C MET A 237 4.10 -8.06 -10.30
#